data_35d0276f9a83be512dd3f5d5ee1a4bc8
#
_entry.id   35d0276f9a83be512dd3f5d5ee1a4bc8
#
_cell.length_a   1.000
_cell.length_b   1.000
_cell.length_c   1.000
_cell.angle_alpha   90.00
_cell.angle_beta   90.00
_cell.angle_gamma   90.00
#
_symmetry.space_group_name_H-M   'P 1'
#
loop_
_entity.id
_entity.type
_entity.pdbx_description
1 polymer ?
#
loop_
_entity_poly.entity_id
_entity_poly.type
_entity_poly.pdbx_seq_one_letter_code
_entity_poly.pdbx_strand_id
1 'polypeptide(L)'
;MGDTGPCGPCSEIFYDHGDHIEGTPPGADGDEGDRFIEIWNLVFMQFNRDESGDMEPLPKPSVDTGMGLERIAAVMQGVNSNYETDIFKDLIIASEKILGDKGSTSHKVIADHIRSSVFLISDGVIPEKEGRGYVLRRIMRRGIRHGYKIGASKPFLHLLVKDLISLM
;
A
#
# COMPACT_ATOMS: atom_id res chain seq x y z
N MET A 1 14.67 1.25 0.33
CA MET A 1 15.81 0.66 1.03
C MET A 1 16.99 1.58 0.81
N GLY A 2 17.91 1.68 1.78
CA GLY A 2 19.10 2.52 1.67
C GLY A 2 20.21 1.83 0.88
N ASP A 3 21.22 2.61 0.49
CA ASP A 3 22.38 2.09 -0.23
C ASP A 3 23.36 1.33 0.69
N THR A 4 23.17 1.43 2.01
CA THR A 4 24.02 0.82 3.03
C THR A 4 23.17 0.03 4.04
N GLY A 5 23.80 -0.91 4.75
CA GLY A 5 23.19 -1.71 5.80
C GLY A 5 23.10 -3.20 5.48
N PRO A 6 22.39 -3.97 6.32
CA PRO A 6 22.20 -5.40 6.13
C PRO A 6 21.55 -5.73 4.78
N CYS A 7 22.08 -6.70 4.06
CA CYS A 7 21.62 -7.08 2.72
C CYS A 7 21.92 -8.56 2.41
N GLY A 8 21.34 -9.05 1.32
CA GLY A 8 21.54 -10.39 0.81
C GLY A 8 20.61 -10.74 -0.34
N PRO A 9 20.61 -11.98 -0.82
CA PRO A 9 19.68 -12.43 -1.86
C PRO A 9 18.23 -12.24 -1.44
N CYS A 10 17.38 -11.96 -2.42
CA CYS A 10 15.93 -11.81 -2.23
C CYS A 10 15.19 -12.93 -2.96
N SER A 11 14.11 -13.41 -2.37
CA SER A 11 13.13 -14.29 -3.01
C SER A 11 11.74 -13.74 -2.78
N GLU A 12 10.88 -13.88 -3.78
CA GLU A 12 9.51 -13.39 -3.74
C GLU A 12 8.54 -14.52 -4.04
N ILE A 13 7.39 -14.51 -3.39
CA ILE A 13 6.31 -15.45 -3.65
C ILE A 13 5.19 -14.69 -4.33
N PHE A 14 4.81 -15.15 -5.51
CA PHE A 14 3.71 -14.62 -6.30
C PHE A 14 2.52 -15.56 -6.26
N TYR A 15 1.34 -14.98 -6.26
CA TYR A 15 0.09 -15.68 -6.46
C TYR A 15 -0.37 -15.52 -7.91
N ASP A 16 -0.72 -16.62 -8.57
CA ASP A 16 -1.30 -16.63 -9.91
C ASP A 16 -2.82 -16.60 -9.80
N HIS A 17 -3.44 -15.50 -10.24
CA HIS A 17 -4.89 -15.35 -10.29
C HIS A 17 -5.57 -16.19 -11.39
N GLY A 18 -4.78 -16.82 -12.27
CA GLY A 18 -5.26 -17.69 -13.33
C GLY A 18 -5.39 -17.02 -14.70
N ASP A 19 -5.63 -17.83 -15.71
CA ASP A 19 -5.59 -17.44 -17.14
C ASP A 19 -6.66 -16.43 -17.56
N HIS A 20 -7.65 -16.18 -16.73
CA HIS A 20 -8.69 -15.19 -16.99
C HIS A 20 -8.23 -13.74 -16.74
N ILE A 21 -7.05 -13.56 -16.13
CA ILE A 21 -6.40 -12.27 -15.89
C ILE A 21 -5.18 -12.16 -16.82
N GLU A 22 -5.03 -11.02 -17.47
CA GLU A 22 -3.89 -10.77 -18.32
C GLU A 22 -2.62 -10.54 -17.48
N GLY A 23 -1.52 -11.15 -17.89
CA GLY A 23 -0.21 -10.99 -17.26
C GLY A 23 0.73 -12.14 -17.56
N THR A 24 2.02 -11.82 -17.56
CA THR A 24 3.11 -12.78 -17.78
C THR A 24 3.77 -13.16 -16.45
N PRO A 25 4.40 -14.34 -16.35
CA PRO A 25 5.14 -14.72 -15.16
C PRO A 25 6.24 -13.70 -14.82
N PRO A 26 6.52 -13.47 -13.52
CA PRO A 26 7.58 -12.55 -13.09
C PRO A 26 8.92 -12.88 -13.72
N GLY A 27 9.63 -11.85 -14.22
CA GLY A 27 10.92 -11.99 -14.88
C GLY A 27 10.87 -12.45 -16.36
N ALA A 28 9.69 -12.63 -16.93
CA ALA A 28 9.54 -12.84 -18.36
C ALA A 28 9.63 -11.50 -19.13
N ASP A 29 10.00 -11.56 -20.41
CA ASP A 29 9.95 -10.40 -21.28
C ASP A 29 8.50 -9.88 -21.37
N GLY A 30 8.30 -8.60 -21.09
CA GLY A 30 6.97 -7.99 -21.04
C GLY A 30 6.20 -8.29 -19.74
N ASP A 31 6.90 -8.36 -18.61
CA ASP A 31 6.32 -8.51 -17.27
C ASP A 31 5.35 -7.35 -16.97
N GLU A 32 4.12 -7.51 -17.48
CA GLU A 32 3.01 -6.56 -17.35
C GLU A 32 1.72 -7.33 -17.02
N GLY A 33 0.80 -6.64 -16.35
CA GLY A 33 -0.52 -7.16 -16.03
C GLY A 33 -0.72 -7.51 -14.56
N ASP A 34 -1.94 -7.87 -14.21
CA ASP A 34 -2.38 -8.07 -12.82
C ASP A 34 -2.57 -9.55 -12.45
N ARG A 35 -2.13 -10.49 -13.32
CA ARG A 35 -2.29 -11.94 -13.08
C ARG A 35 -1.43 -12.43 -11.94
N PHE A 36 -0.15 -12.05 -11.93
CA PHE A 36 0.81 -12.48 -10.92
C PHE A 36 1.03 -11.36 -9.91
N ILE A 37 0.58 -11.55 -8.70
CA ILE A 37 0.76 -10.55 -7.64
C ILE A 37 1.76 -11.06 -6.59
N GLU A 38 2.81 -10.28 -6.34
CA GLU A 38 3.73 -10.55 -5.23
C GLU A 38 2.98 -10.43 -3.91
N ILE A 39 2.94 -11.51 -3.14
CA ILE A 39 2.31 -11.55 -1.82
C ILE A 39 3.31 -11.54 -0.68
N TRP A 40 4.52 -12.04 -0.91
CA TRP A 40 5.53 -12.19 0.15
C TRP A 40 6.93 -11.98 -0.40
N ASN A 41 7.70 -11.13 0.28
CA ASN A 41 9.11 -10.89 0.02
C ASN A 41 9.96 -11.41 1.17
N LEU A 42 11.05 -12.13 0.85
CA LEU A 42 12.01 -12.70 1.79
C LEU A 42 13.42 -12.26 1.39
N VAL A 43 14.08 -11.51 2.28
CA VAL A 43 15.47 -11.09 2.11
C VAL A 43 16.36 -11.90 3.05
N PHE A 44 17.27 -12.66 2.49
CA PHE A 44 18.24 -13.48 3.25
C PHE A 44 19.46 -12.63 3.60
N MET A 45 19.38 -11.92 4.70
CA MET A 45 20.41 -11.00 5.16
C MET A 45 21.67 -11.75 5.60
N GLN A 46 22.72 -11.68 4.79
CA GLN A 46 24.00 -12.38 5.00
C GLN A 46 25.15 -11.41 5.17
N PHE A 47 25.03 -10.19 4.64
CA PHE A 47 26.10 -9.21 4.58
C PHE A 47 25.63 -7.86 5.12
N ASN A 48 26.60 -7.04 5.56
CA ASN A 48 26.41 -5.62 5.80
C ASN A 48 27.17 -4.84 4.74
N ARG A 49 26.51 -3.97 4.01
CA ARG A 49 27.10 -3.10 2.99
C ARG A 49 27.41 -1.74 3.60
N ASP A 50 28.63 -1.27 3.46
CA ASP A 50 29.08 0.05 3.91
C ASP A 50 28.91 1.14 2.83
N GLU A 51 29.36 2.37 3.14
CA GLU A 51 29.26 3.52 2.23
C GLU A 51 30.20 3.39 1.01
N SER A 52 31.28 2.58 1.09
CA SER A 52 32.18 2.29 -0.04
C SER A 52 31.62 1.22 -0.97
N GLY A 53 30.59 0.50 -0.54
CA GLY A 53 29.98 -0.60 -1.26
C GLY A 53 30.55 -1.96 -0.92
N ASP A 54 31.50 -2.01 0.03
CA ASP A 54 32.08 -3.26 0.51
C ASP A 54 31.06 -4.04 1.34
N MET A 55 31.07 -5.38 1.19
CA MET A 55 30.17 -6.29 1.88
C MET A 55 30.90 -7.18 2.86
N GLU A 56 30.61 -6.98 4.15
CA GLU A 56 31.12 -7.84 5.23
C GLU A 56 30.09 -8.84 5.67
N PRO A 57 30.45 -10.10 5.94
CA PRO A 57 29.49 -11.08 6.48
C PRO A 57 28.90 -10.64 7.80
N LEU A 58 27.60 -10.79 7.96
CA LEU A 58 26.93 -10.56 9.25
C LEU A 58 27.34 -11.65 10.25
N PRO A 59 27.58 -11.28 11.51
CA PRO A 59 27.94 -12.25 12.57
C PRO A 59 26.77 -13.26 12.83
N LYS A 60 25.56 -12.88 12.52
CA LYS A 60 24.37 -13.73 12.58
C LYS A 60 23.51 -13.44 11.37
N PRO A 61 23.54 -14.27 10.31
CA PRO A 61 22.59 -14.19 9.21
C PRO A 61 21.14 -14.29 9.70
N SER A 62 20.26 -13.57 9.04
CA SER A 62 18.84 -13.52 9.38
C SER A 62 17.97 -13.45 8.13
N VAL A 63 16.67 -13.60 8.29
CA VAL A 63 15.70 -13.37 7.21
C VAL A 63 14.86 -12.17 7.60
N ASP A 64 14.87 -11.15 6.74
CA ASP A 64 13.92 -10.05 6.80
C ASP A 64 12.81 -10.33 5.82
N THR A 65 11.57 -10.35 6.28
CA THR A 65 10.44 -10.79 5.47
C THR A 65 9.27 -9.85 5.63
N GLY A 66 8.58 -9.58 4.52
CA GLY A 66 7.38 -8.75 4.49
C GLY A 66 6.30 -9.36 3.62
N MET A 67 5.09 -9.48 4.19
CA MET A 67 3.91 -9.93 3.47
C MET A 67 2.91 -8.77 3.38
N GLY A 68 2.38 -8.49 2.18
CA GLY A 68 1.37 -7.45 1.98
C GLY A 68 0.03 -7.87 2.56
N LEU A 69 -0.41 -7.23 3.64
CA LEU A 69 -1.69 -7.57 4.30
C LEU A 69 -2.86 -7.53 3.32
N GLU A 70 -2.99 -6.47 2.54
CA GLU A 70 -4.08 -6.30 1.59
C GLU A 70 -3.99 -7.30 0.44
N ARG A 71 -2.78 -7.63 0.00
CA ARG A 71 -2.56 -8.61 -1.07
C ARG A 71 -2.98 -10.01 -0.62
N ILE A 72 -2.54 -10.44 0.57
CA ILE A 72 -2.95 -11.75 1.09
C ILE A 72 -4.45 -11.79 1.44
N ALA A 73 -5.01 -10.69 1.94
CA ALA A 73 -6.45 -10.59 2.19
C ALA A 73 -7.26 -10.72 0.89
N ALA A 74 -6.82 -10.09 -0.20
CA ALA A 74 -7.47 -10.24 -1.51
C ALA A 74 -7.45 -11.70 -1.99
N VAL A 75 -6.30 -12.38 -1.89
CA VAL A 75 -6.18 -13.81 -2.23
C VAL A 75 -7.11 -14.66 -1.38
N MET A 76 -7.14 -14.46 -0.07
CA MET A 76 -7.98 -15.24 0.86
C MET A 76 -9.49 -14.99 0.67
N GLN A 77 -9.86 -13.80 0.21
CA GLN A 77 -11.25 -13.43 -0.10
C GLN A 77 -11.65 -13.78 -1.55
N GLY A 78 -10.71 -14.29 -2.36
CA GLY A 78 -10.96 -14.68 -3.75
C GLY A 78 -11.28 -13.49 -4.67
N VAL A 79 -10.69 -12.31 -4.38
CA VAL A 79 -10.84 -11.10 -5.20
C VAL A 79 -9.50 -10.72 -5.83
N ASN A 80 -9.56 -10.00 -6.97
CA ASN A 80 -8.37 -9.71 -7.77
C ASN A 80 -7.72 -8.36 -7.39
N SER A 81 -8.41 -7.53 -6.63
CA SER A 81 -7.92 -6.20 -6.24
C SER A 81 -7.99 -6.01 -4.74
N ASN A 82 -6.97 -5.39 -4.17
CA ASN A 82 -6.95 -4.98 -2.76
C ASN A 82 -8.16 -4.11 -2.40
N TYR A 83 -8.67 -3.34 -3.37
CA TYR A 83 -9.83 -2.45 -3.19
C TYR A 83 -11.17 -3.18 -3.19
N GLU A 84 -11.20 -4.48 -3.52
CA GLU A 84 -12.37 -5.34 -3.45
C GLU A 84 -12.47 -6.12 -2.13
N THR A 85 -11.42 -6.05 -1.31
CA THR A 85 -11.47 -6.59 0.06
C THR A 85 -12.52 -5.87 0.90
N ASP A 86 -13.03 -6.55 1.91
CA ASP A 86 -14.10 -6.06 2.79
C ASP A 86 -13.84 -4.64 3.31
N ILE A 87 -12.67 -4.40 3.92
CA ILE A 87 -12.31 -3.10 4.49
C ILE A 87 -12.33 -1.99 3.45
N PHE A 88 -11.65 -2.19 2.30
CA PHE A 88 -11.59 -1.14 1.28
C PHE A 88 -12.91 -0.94 0.56
N LYS A 89 -13.65 -2.01 0.31
CA LYS A 89 -14.98 -1.93 -0.32
C LYS A 89 -15.93 -1.06 0.49
N ASP A 90 -15.97 -1.24 1.80
CA ASP A 90 -16.84 -0.48 2.68
C ASP A 90 -16.41 1.00 2.80
N LEU A 91 -15.10 1.28 2.84
CA LEU A 91 -14.59 2.66 2.79
C LEU A 91 -14.88 3.36 1.46
N ILE A 92 -14.80 2.65 0.34
CA ILE A 92 -15.17 3.18 -0.97
C ILE A 92 -16.65 3.52 -1.00
N ILE A 93 -17.52 2.62 -0.53
CA ILE A 93 -18.96 2.86 -0.42
C ILE A 93 -19.26 4.08 0.47
N ALA A 94 -18.57 4.23 1.60
CA ALA A 94 -18.72 5.40 2.47
C ALA A 94 -18.30 6.69 1.75
N SER A 95 -17.18 6.66 1.02
CA SER A 95 -16.71 7.79 0.22
C SER A 95 -17.70 8.16 -0.90
N GLU A 96 -18.28 7.20 -1.58
CA GLU A 96 -19.31 7.41 -2.61
C GLU A 96 -20.60 8.03 -2.04
N LYS A 97 -21.01 7.64 -0.84
CA LYS A 97 -22.17 8.24 -0.16
C LYS A 97 -21.96 9.71 0.17
N ILE A 98 -20.73 10.10 0.53
CA ILE A 98 -20.39 11.47 0.92
C ILE A 98 -20.19 12.37 -0.32
N LEU A 99 -19.52 11.86 -1.36
CA LEU A 99 -19.04 12.66 -2.48
C LEU A 99 -19.84 12.45 -3.78
N GLY A 100 -20.62 11.38 -3.90
CA GLY A 100 -21.22 10.97 -5.16
C GLY A 100 -20.19 10.34 -6.11
N ASP A 101 -20.39 10.49 -7.42
CA ASP A 101 -19.51 10.01 -8.49
C ASP A 101 -19.13 8.52 -8.34
N LYS A 102 -20.14 7.67 -8.23
CA LYS A 102 -19.99 6.23 -8.00
C LYS A 102 -19.11 5.57 -9.07
N GLY A 103 -18.24 4.67 -8.61
CA GLY A 103 -17.33 3.90 -9.47
C GLY A 103 -16.08 4.66 -9.90
N SER A 104 -15.88 5.92 -9.49
CA SER A 104 -14.66 6.65 -9.78
C SER A 104 -13.44 6.04 -9.08
N THR A 105 -12.34 5.89 -9.81
CA THR A 105 -11.05 5.44 -9.24
C THR A 105 -10.52 6.36 -8.14
N SER A 106 -11.02 7.61 -8.08
CA SER A 106 -10.68 8.55 -7.02
C SER A 106 -11.09 8.05 -5.63
N HIS A 107 -12.18 7.28 -5.51
CA HIS A 107 -12.61 6.71 -4.24
C HIS A 107 -11.61 5.68 -3.69
N LYS A 108 -10.94 4.92 -4.56
CA LYS A 108 -9.84 4.00 -4.16
C LYS A 108 -8.70 4.78 -3.49
N VAL A 109 -8.29 5.89 -4.10
CA VAL A 109 -7.23 6.75 -3.53
C VAL A 109 -7.67 7.38 -2.21
N ILE A 110 -8.92 7.85 -2.12
CA ILE A 110 -9.45 8.43 -0.89
C ILE A 110 -9.49 7.39 0.24
N ALA A 111 -9.96 6.18 -0.03
CA ALA A 111 -10.04 5.10 0.94
C ALA A 111 -8.65 4.69 1.48
N ASP A 112 -7.67 4.52 0.60
CA ASP A 112 -6.28 4.25 0.97
C ASP A 112 -5.69 5.38 1.82
N HIS A 113 -5.88 6.62 1.40
CA HIS A 113 -5.26 7.77 2.04
C HIS A 113 -5.90 8.17 3.36
N ILE A 114 -7.22 7.98 3.54
CA ILE A 114 -7.84 8.18 4.85
C ILE A 114 -7.36 7.16 5.87
N ARG A 115 -7.27 5.88 5.47
CA ARG A 115 -6.75 4.83 6.34
C ARG A 115 -5.32 5.13 6.78
N SER A 116 -4.42 5.37 5.83
CA SER A 116 -3.02 5.73 6.12
C SER A 116 -2.90 6.97 7.01
N SER A 117 -3.71 8.00 6.74
CA SER A 117 -3.66 9.25 7.50
C SER A 117 -4.12 9.06 8.94
N VAL A 118 -5.20 8.31 9.17
CA VAL A 118 -5.74 8.09 10.52
C VAL A 118 -4.75 7.28 11.36
N PHE A 119 -4.17 6.19 10.82
CA PHE A 119 -3.18 5.41 11.54
C PHE A 119 -1.92 6.22 11.87
N LEU A 120 -1.37 6.95 10.91
CA LEU A 120 -0.20 7.81 11.15
C LEU A 120 -0.46 8.87 12.24
N ILE A 121 -1.64 9.48 12.24
CA ILE A 121 -2.02 10.45 13.28
C ILE A 121 -2.19 9.76 14.65
N SER A 122 -2.80 8.60 14.68
CA SER A 122 -2.96 7.81 15.90
C SER A 122 -1.61 7.39 16.50
N ASP A 123 -0.63 7.13 15.64
CA ASP A 123 0.77 6.83 16.03
C ASP A 123 1.60 8.10 16.37
N GLY A 124 0.95 9.26 16.42
CA GLY A 124 1.57 10.53 16.86
C GLY A 124 2.28 11.29 15.75
N VAL A 125 2.09 10.96 14.48
CA VAL A 125 2.62 11.76 13.36
C VAL A 125 1.68 12.93 13.09
N ILE A 126 2.20 14.16 13.19
CA ILE A 126 1.44 15.38 12.90
C ILE A 126 1.84 15.90 11.51
N PRO A 127 0.88 16.41 10.69
CA PRO A 127 1.22 17.00 9.40
C PRO A 127 2.13 18.21 9.53
N GLU A 128 3.33 18.15 8.94
CA GLU A 128 4.37 19.17 9.04
C GLU A 128 4.95 19.55 7.67
N LYS A 129 5.93 20.47 7.68
CA LYS A 129 6.62 20.92 6.46
C LYS A 129 7.80 20.04 6.08
N GLU A 130 8.30 19.23 7.00
CA GLU A 130 9.52 18.43 6.88
C GLU A 130 9.33 17.01 7.45
N GLY A 131 10.28 16.12 7.17
CA GLY A 131 10.34 14.78 7.72
C GLY A 131 9.08 13.94 7.44
N ARG A 132 8.78 13.03 8.36
CA ARG A 132 7.62 12.12 8.24
C ARG A 132 6.26 12.85 8.24
N GLY A 133 6.16 13.98 8.94
CA GLY A 133 4.95 14.82 8.93
C GLY A 133 4.67 15.43 7.55
N TYR A 134 5.71 15.74 6.78
CA TYR A 134 5.55 16.16 5.39
C TYR A 134 4.98 15.06 4.51
N VAL A 135 5.42 13.80 4.69
CA VAL A 135 4.87 12.65 3.96
C VAL A 135 3.37 12.50 4.25
N LEU A 136 2.97 12.54 5.52
CA LEU A 136 1.56 12.52 5.92
C LEU A 136 0.78 13.66 5.26
N ARG A 137 1.31 14.87 5.30
CA ARG A 137 0.69 16.04 4.65
C ARG A 137 0.51 15.82 3.13
N ARG A 138 1.47 15.19 2.44
CA ARG A 138 1.35 14.84 1.02
C ARG A 138 0.23 13.83 0.78
N ILE A 139 0.13 12.78 1.59
CA ILE A 139 -0.93 11.75 1.52
C ILE A 139 -2.29 12.43 1.68
N MET A 140 -2.49 13.21 2.73
CA MET A 140 -3.75 13.93 2.96
C MET A 140 -4.11 14.85 1.80
N ARG A 141 -3.17 15.65 1.30
CA ARG A 141 -3.39 16.55 0.15
C ARG A 141 -3.76 15.80 -1.12
N ARG A 142 -3.17 14.62 -1.36
CA ARG A 142 -3.52 13.79 -2.50
C ARG A 142 -4.96 13.28 -2.38
N GLY A 143 -5.36 12.75 -1.22
CA GLY A 143 -6.73 12.34 -0.95
C GLY A 143 -7.73 13.48 -1.16
N ILE A 144 -7.45 14.67 -0.61
CA ILE A 144 -8.27 15.87 -0.77
C ILE A 144 -8.38 16.26 -2.26
N ARG A 145 -7.27 16.24 -3.00
CA ARG A 145 -7.28 16.55 -4.44
C ARG A 145 -8.18 15.61 -5.23
N HIS A 146 -8.16 14.31 -4.91
CA HIS A 146 -9.05 13.33 -5.54
C HIS A 146 -10.52 13.61 -5.21
N GLY A 147 -10.85 14.04 -3.98
CA GLY A 147 -12.19 14.48 -3.66
C GLY A 147 -12.64 15.69 -4.47
N TYR A 148 -11.79 16.71 -4.61
CA TYR A 148 -12.11 17.85 -5.47
C TYR A 148 -12.31 17.46 -6.93
N LYS A 149 -11.53 16.52 -7.44
CA LYS A 149 -11.66 16.00 -8.82
C LYS A 149 -13.05 15.40 -9.09
N ILE A 150 -13.68 14.81 -8.06
CA ILE A 150 -15.02 14.21 -8.14
C ILE A 150 -16.11 15.08 -7.53
N GLY A 151 -15.89 16.40 -7.40
CA GLY A 151 -16.92 17.36 -7.09
C GLY A 151 -17.04 17.81 -5.62
N ALA A 152 -16.13 17.39 -4.73
CA ALA A 152 -16.14 17.90 -3.37
C ALA A 152 -15.94 19.41 -3.33
N SER A 153 -16.89 20.14 -2.77
CA SER A 153 -16.84 21.59 -2.60
C SER A 153 -16.59 22.03 -1.15
N LYS A 154 -16.60 21.09 -0.22
CA LYS A 154 -16.42 21.30 1.23
C LYS A 154 -15.41 20.30 1.80
N PRO A 155 -14.82 20.58 2.97
CA PRO A 155 -14.01 19.59 3.69
C PRO A 155 -14.81 18.31 3.95
N PHE A 156 -14.26 17.17 3.55
CA PHE A 156 -14.98 15.88 3.63
C PHE A 156 -14.17 14.75 4.29
N LEU A 157 -12.84 14.79 4.22
CA LEU A 157 -11.97 13.67 4.61
C LEU A 157 -12.22 13.23 6.07
N HIS A 158 -12.47 14.19 6.97
CA HIS A 158 -12.76 13.91 8.37
C HIS A 158 -14.08 13.16 8.57
N LEU A 159 -15.02 13.24 7.64
CA LEU A 159 -16.31 12.54 7.73
C LEU A 159 -16.13 11.01 7.60
N LEU A 160 -15.11 10.55 6.88
CA LEU A 160 -14.78 9.14 6.69
C LEU A 160 -14.14 8.49 7.92
N VAL A 161 -13.65 9.27 8.88
CA VAL A 161 -12.96 8.74 10.07
C VAL A 161 -13.87 7.83 10.89
N LYS A 162 -15.16 8.19 11.02
CA LYS A 162 -16.14 7.40 11.76
C LYS A 162 -16.35 6.02 11.10
N ASP A 163 -16.49 5.99 9.79
CA ASP A 163 -16.66 4.75 9.04
C ASP A 163 -15.43 3.87 9.18
N LEU A 164 -14.22 4.45 9.06
CA LEU A 164 -12.98 3.73 9.26
C LEU A 164 -12.87 3.10 10.66
N ILE A 165 -13.20 3.85 11.72
CA ILE A 165 -13.16 3.35 13.10
C ILE A 165 -14.12 2.17 13.29
N SER A 166 -15.23 2.15 12.57
CA SER A 166 -16.21 1.07 12.67
C SER A 166 -15.78 -0.20 11.94
N LEU A 167 -14.82 -0.09 11.01
CA LEU A 167 -14.28 -1.20 10.20
C LEU A 167 -12.99 -1.80 10.78
N MET A 168 -12.29 -1.06 11.63
CA MET A 168 -10.99 -1.44 12.21
C MET A 168 -11.13 -1.74 13.70
#